data_cd9ffd3b29e500e888fdba58c8108d03
#
_entry.id   cd9ffd3b29e500e888fdba58c8108d03
#
_cell.length_a   1.000
_cell.length_b   1.000
_cell.length_c   1.000
_cell.angle_alpha   90.00
_cell.angle_beta   90.00
_cell.angle_gamma   90.00
#
_symmetry.space_group_name_H-M   'P 1'
#
loop_
_entity.id
_entity.type
_entity.pdbx_description
1 polymer ?
#
loop_
_entity_poly.entity_id
_entity_poly.type
_entity_poly.pdbx_seq_one_letter_code
_entity_poly.pdbx_strand_id
1 'polypeptide(L)'
;WKGKRLLLTIDGAAHEGEVYWNGKKIGEHHCGYTAFTMDISDDAVYGIRNTLVVKVDSRESVNIPPFGFVIDYMTYGGLYREVWLDIKEKTYLKDVFVRGDLSGDSGRLISEITADGGGENLSVRQKIKRCGESGYRLLGECELTGTKLVLDYTVESVLPWDTVHPVCYEVCTQL
;
A
#
# COMPACT_ATOMS: atom_id res chain seq x y z
N TRP A 1 -20.40 -5.62 -3.03
CA TRP A 1 -19.03 -5.58 -3.59
C TRP A 1 -19.00 -5.75 -5.11
N LYS A 2 -20.12 -6.17 -5.71
CA LYS A 2 -20.23 -6.32 -7.17
C LYS A 2 -19.88 -5.00 -7.85
N GLY A 3 -18.95 -5.04 -8.80
CA GLY A 3 -18.50 -3.85 -9.53
C GLY A 3 -17.41 -3.04 -8.83
N LYS A 4 -16.93 -3.50 -7.67
CA LYS A 4 -15.76 -2.97 -6.97
C LYS A 4 -14.49 -3.75 -7.33
N ARG A 5 -13.34 -3.22 -6.97
CA ARG A 5 -12.06 -3.96 -6.98
C ARG A 5 -11.93 -4.72 -5.67
N LEU A 6 -11.55 -5.96 -5.75
CA LEU A 6 -11.34 -6.84 -4.60
C LEU A 6 -9.88 -7.27 -4.56
N LEU A 7 -9.13 -6.76 -3.60
CA LEU A 7 -7.70 -7.00 -3.46
C LEU A 7 -7.44 -7.86 -2.22
N LEU A 8 -7.08 -9.12 -2.43
CA LEU A 8 -6.72 -10.04 -1.36
C LEU A 8 -5.26 -9.86 -1.01
N THR A 9 -4.96 -9.49 0.23
CA THR A 9 -3.60 -9.32 0.73
C THR A 9 -3.29 -10.32 1.82
N ILE A 10 -2.10 -10.91 1.74
CA ILE A 10 -1.51 -11.78 2.75
C ILE A 10 -0.21 -11.13 3.23
N ASP A 11 -0.14 -10.77 4.50
CA ASP A 11 1.00 -10.05 5.07
C ASP A 11 2.22 -10.91 5.32
N GLY A 12 2.02 -12.20 5.49
CA GLY A 12 3.13 -13.13 5.70
C GLY A 12 2.69 -14.59 5.63
N ALA A 13 3.30 -15.32 4.71
CA ALA A 13 3.15 -16.76 4.55
C ALA A 13 4.54 -17.40 4.53
N ALA A 14 4.96 -17.99 5.64
CA ALA A 14 6.33 -18.47 5.77
C ALA A 14 6.44 -19.96 5.45
N HIS A 15 7.27 -20.33 4.43
CA HIS A 15 8.22 -19.47 3.71
C HIS A 15 7.79 -19.28 2.24
N GLU A 16 7.10 -20.26 1.67
CA GLU A 16 6.52 -20.22 0.32
C GLU A 16 5.02 -20.38 0.40
N GLY A 17 4.30 -19.52 -0.32
CA GLY A 17 2.85 -19.53 -0.35
C GLY A 17 2.30 -19.68 -1.77
N GLU A 18 1.38 -20.62 -1.99
CA GLU A 18 0.55 -20.68 -3.18
C GLU A 18 -0.91 -20.38 -2.80
N VAL A 19 -1.56 -19.52 -3.55
CA VAL A 19 -2.91 -19.05 -3.24
C VAL A 19 -3.88 -19.49 -4.32
N TYR A 20 -5.00 -20.07 -3.88
CA TYR A 20 -6.05 -20.56 -4.75
C TYR A 20 -7.39 -19.93 -4.36
N TRP A 21 -8.11 -19.45 -5.34
CA TRP A 21 -9.46 -18.91 -5.20
C TRP A 21 -10.44 -19.74 -6.02
N ASN A 22 -11.44 -20.35 -5.36
CA ASN A 22 -12.40 -21.26 -5.98
C ASN A 22 -11.75 -22.39 -6.81
N GLY A 23 -10.61 -22.90 -6.33
CA GLY A 23 -9.85 -23.95 -7.00
C GLY A 23 -8.88 -23.50 -8.09
N LYS A 24 -8.91 -22.22 -8.49
CA LYS A 24 -7.97 -21.63 -9.46
C LYS A 24 -6.77 -21.04 -8.72
N LYS A 25 -5.54 -21.33 -9.14
CA LYS A 25 -4.33 -20.67 -8.62
C LYS A 25 -4.34 -19.20 -9.08
N ILE A 26 -4.25 -18.27 -8.12
CA ILE A 26 -4.30 -16.83 -8.36
C ILE A 26 -2.98 -16.12 -8.05
N GLY A 27 -2.07 -16.77 -7.33
CA GLY A 27 -0.77 -16.21 -7.02
C GLY A 27 0.14 -17.15 -6.26
N GLU A 28 1.39 -16.76 -6.16
CA GLU A 28 2.43 -17.39 -5.33
C GLU A 28 3.40 -16.34 -4.81
N HIS A 29 4.04 -16.64 -3.69
CA HIS A 29 5.02 -15.76 -3.07
C HIS A 29 6.11 -16.58 -2.37
N HIS A 30 7.37 -16.14 -2.54
CA HIS A 30 8.56 -16.85 -2.05
C HIS A 30 9.35 -16.05 -1.02
N CYS A 31 8.65 -15.39 -0.11
CA CYS A 31 9.26 -14.68 1.01
C CYS A 31 8.32 -14.65 2.20
N GLY A 32 8.74 -15.20 3.33
CA GLY A 32 7.92 -15.25 4.54
C GLY A 32 7.64 -13.89 5.19
N TYR A 33 8.40 -12.85 4.86
CA TYR A 33 8.39 -11.58 5.59
C TYR A 33 7.74 -10.42 4.86
N THR A 34 7.44 -10.56 3.58
CA THR A 34 6.84 -9.50 2.77
C THR A 34 5.39 -9.81 2.42
N ALA A 35 4.57 -8.76 2.43
CA ALA A 35 3.19 -8.83 2.00
C ALA A 35 3.09 -9.01 0.49
N PHE A 36 2.03 -9.67 0.04
CA PHE A 36 1.68 -9.77 -1.37
C PHE A 36 0.18 -9.69 -1.57
N THR A 37 -0.21 -9.07 -2.68
CA THR A 37 -1.61 -8.75 -2.98
C THR A 37 -2.00 -9.32 -4.35
N MET A 38 -3.19 -9.91 -4.42
CA MET A 38 -3.79 -10.47 -5.63
C MET A 38 -5.13 -9.80 -5.89
N ASP A 39 -5.38 -9.42 -7.13
CA ASP A 39 -6.69 -8.93 -7.56
C ASP A 39 -7.60 -10.12 -7.89
N ILE A 40 -8.67 -10.27 -7.14
CA ILE A 40 -9.66 -11.33 -7.32
C ILE A 40 -11.01 -10.80 -7.85
N SER A 41 -11.03 -9.57 -8.36
CA SER A 41 -12.26 -8.89 -8.79
C SER A 41 -13.04 -9.69 -9.83
N ASP A 42 -12.32 -10.30 -10.79
CA ASP A 42 -12.91 -11.08 -11.88
C ASP A 42 -13.16 -12.55 -11.51
N ASP A 43 -12.52 -13.04 -10.45
CA ASP A 43 -12.63 -14.42 -9.98
C ASP A 43 -13.68 -14.61 -8.87
N ALA A 44 -14.17 -13.51 -8.28
CA ALA A 44 -15.15 -13.53 -7.20
C ALA A 44 -16.56 -13.82 -7.73
N VAL A 45 -17.22 -14.80 -7.12
CA VAL A 45 -18.61 -15.14 -7.43
C VAL A 45 -19.53 -14.56 -6.36
N TYR A 46 -20.52 -13.78 -6.78
CA TYR A 46 -21.41 -13.05 -5.88
C TYR A 46 -22.68 -13.84 -5.56
N GLY A 47 -23.14 -13.73 -4.31
CA GLY A 47 -24.35 -14.39 -3.82
C GLY A 47 -24.17 -15.83 -3.37
N ILE A 48 -22.95 -16.37 -3.51
CA ILE A 48 -22.59 -17.72 -3.03
C ILE A 48 -21.27 -17.66 -2.21
N ARG A 49 -20.95 -18.78 -1.57
CA ARG A 49 -19.67 -18.94 -0.86
C ARG A 49 -18.52 -19.02 -1.86
N ASN A 50 -17.48 -18.22 -1.63
CA ASN A 50 -16.19 -18.40 -2.27
C ASN A 50 -15.24 -19.12 -1.31
N THR A 51 -14.28 -19.87 -1.86
CA THR A 51 -13.31 -20.62 -1.08
C THR A 51 -11.90 -20.12 -1.36
N LEU A 52 -11.22 -19.66 -0.31
CA LEU A 52 -9.80 -19.33 -0.33
C LEU A 52 -9.03 -20.53 0.24
N VAL A 53 -8.01 -20.98 -0.49
CA VAL A 53 -7.05 -21.98 -0.02
C VAL A 53 -5.65 -21.39 -0.16
N VAL A 54 -4.89 -21.42 0.92
CA VAL A 54 -3.48 -21.03 0.93
C VAL A 54 -2.66 -22.26 1.31
N LYS A 55 -1.86 -22.73 0.36
CA LYS A 55 -0.87 -23.79 0.61
C LYS A 55 0.43 -23.13 1.00
N VAL A 56 0.96 -23.45 2.17
CA VAL A 56 2.20 -22.90 2.69
C VAL A 56 3.22 -24.01 2.88
N ASP A 57 4.42 -23.81 2.35
CA ASP A 57 5.58 -24.65 2.63
C ASP A 57 6.49 -23.91 3.62
N SER A 58 6.59 -24.43 4.83
CA SER A 58 7.37 -23.85 5.93
C SER A 58 8.76 -24.47 6.09
N ARG A 59 9.18 -25.33 5.16
CA ARG A 59 10.51 -25.92 5.20
C ARG A 59 11.58 -24.89 4.84
N GLU A 60 12.69 -24.94 5.56
CA GLU A 60 13.83 -24.09 5.24
C GLU A 60 14.45 -24.47 3.87
N SER A 61 14.85 -23.46 3.13
CA SER A 61 15.50 -23.57 1.84
C SER A 61 16.72 -22.65 1.78
N VAL A 62 17.77 -23.05 1.10
CA VAL A 62 18.97 -22.22 0.91
C VAL A 62 18.70 -20.98 0.03
N ASN A 63 17.59 -20.95 -0.67
CA ASN A 63 17.25 -19.89 -1.61
C ASN A 63 16.23 -18.87 -1.06
N ILE A 64 15.64 -19.16 0.11
CA ILE A 64 14.58 -18.33 0.70
C ILE A 64 14.92 -18.03 2.15
N PRO A 65 15.17 -16.78 2.52
CA PRO A 65 15.41 -16.40 3.91
C PRO A 65 14.18 -16.66 4.81
N PRO A 66 14.40 -17.02 6.07
CA PRO A 66 15.67 -17.25 6.75
C PRO A 66 16.22 -18.65 6.45
N PHE A 67 17.53 -18.76 6.25
CA PHE A 67 18.16 -20.04 6.00
C PHE A 67 19.42 -20.23 6.88
N GLY A 68 19.68 -21.48 7.23
CA GLY A 68 20.86 -21.88 8.01
C GLY A 68 20.66 -21.80 9.52
N PHE A 69 21.53 -22.51 10.24
CA PHE A 69 21.46 -22.64 11.70
C PHE A 69 21.97 -21.41 12.49
N VAL A 70 22.29 -20.32 11.81
CA VAL A 70 22.95 -19.13 12.40
C VAL A 70 21.94 -18.03 12.76
N ILE A 71 20.64 -18.28 12.63
CA ILE A 71 19.60 -17.28 12.89
C ILE A 71 19.28 -17.32 14.38
N ASP A 72 19.54 -16.21 15.06
CA ASP A 72 19.33 -16.05 16.50
C ASP A 72 17.92 -15.53 16.84
N TYR A 73 16.92 -15.94 16.08
CA TYR A 73 15.52 -15.66 16.38
C TYR A 73 14.61 -16.80 15.91
N MET A 74 13.44 -16.90 16.55
CA MET A 74 12.47 -17.93 16.22
C MET A 74 11.80 -17.64 14.87
N THR A 75 11.84 -18.63 13.97
CA THR A 75 11.13 -18.59 12.70
C THR A 75 9.72 -19.13 12.87
N TYR A 76 8.76 -18.50 12.23
CA TYR A 76 7.37 -18.94 12.23
C TYR A 76 7.03 -19.64 10.92
N GLY A 77 6.20 -20.68 10.99
CA GLY A 77 5.65 -21.33 9.81
C GLY A 77 4.17 -20.96 9.59
N GLY A 78 3.70 -21.17 8.38
CA GLY A 78 2.32 -20.94 8.02
C GLY A 78 1.95 -19.47 7.79
N LEU A 79 0.66 -19.17 7.93
CA LEU A 79 0.14 -17.80 7.92
C LEU A 79 0.28 -17.22 9.32
N TYR A 80 1.28 -16.40 9.54
CA TYR A 80 1.59 -15.84 10.87
C TYR A 80 1.30 -14.34 10.99
N ARG A 81 0.82 -13.72 9.90
CA ARG A 81 0.34 -12.34 9.87
C ARG A 81 -1.07 -12.30 9.29
N GLU A 82 -1.62 -11.11 9.17
CA GLU A 82 -3.00 -10.90 8.76
C GLU A 82 -3.26 -11.26 7.29
N VAL A 83 -4.49 -11.67 7.03
CA VAL A 83 -5.04 -11.86 5.69
C VAL A 83 -6.30 -11.03 5.60
N TRP A 84 -6.37 -10.11 4.65
CA TRP A 84 -7.55 -9.25 4.49
C TRP A 84 -7.96 -9.05 3.05
N LEU A 85 -9.15 -8.53 2.88
CA LEU A 85 -9.73 -8.18 1.61
C LEU A 85 -10.02 -6.68 1.58
N ASP A 86 -9.28 -5.95 0.75
CA ASP A 86 -9.56 -4.56 0.44
C ASP A 86 -10.63 -4.45 -0.63
N ILE A 87 -11.64 -3.63 -0.37
CA ILE A 87 -12.71 -3.33 -1.30
C ILE A 87 -12.54 -1.88 -1.74
N LYS A 88 -12.09 -1.69 -2.98
CA LYS A 88 -11.81 -0.39 -3.56
C LYS A 88 -12.87 -0.02 -4.61
N GLU A 89 -12.97 1.25 -4.94
CA GLU A 89 -13.69 1.70 -6.14
C GLU A 89 -12.98 1.17 -7.40
N LYS A 90 -13.64 1.22 -8.56
CA LYS A 90 -13.02 0.83 -9.85
C LYS A 90 -11.78 1.65 -10.14
N THR A 91 -11.82 2.93 -9.75
CA THR A 91 -10.68 3.83 -9.82
C THR A 91 -10.33 4.25 -8.39
N TYR A 92 -9.08 4.07 -8.03
CA TYR A 92 -8.58 4.35 -6.69
C TYR A 92 -7.11 4.77 -6.72
N LEU A 93 -6.66 5.44 -5.66
CA LEU A 93 -5.24 5.71 -5.45
C LEU A 93 -4.53 4.40 -5.11
N LYS A 94 -3.67 3.94 -6.02
CA LYS A 94 -2.90 2.70 -5.85
C LYS A 94 -1.67 2.93 -5.00
N ASP A 95 -0.99 4.06 -5.23
CA ASP A 95 0.22 4.43 -4.51
C ASP A 95 0.34 5.96 -4.44
N VAL A 96 0.86 6.44 -3.32
CA VAL A 96 1.19 7.86 -3.09
C VAL A 96 2.54 7.92 -2.40
N PHE A 97 3.58 8.21 -3.15
CA PHE A 97 4.92 8.42 -2.62
C PHE A 97 5.16 9.89 -2.41
N VAL A 98 5.45 10.28 -1.16
CA VAL A 98 5.66 11.68 -0.77
C VAL A 98 7.06 11.86 -0.21
N ARG A 99 7.78 12.87 -0.69
CA ARG A 99 9.07 13.30 -0.13
C ARG A 99 9.08 14.79 0.13
N GLY A 100 9.76 15.19 1.17
CA GLY A 100 9.96 16.59 1.55
C GLY A 100 11.43 16.92 1.65
N ASP A 101 11.83 18.07 1.10
CA ASP A 101 13.16 18.67 1.22
C ASP A 101 13.04 20.04 1.90
N LEU A 102 14.03 20.41 2.72
CA LEU A 102 14.10 21.73 3.34
C LEU A 102 15.02 22.66 2.54
N SER A 103 14.58 23.91 2.39
CA SER A 103 15.38 24.98 1.80
C SER A 103 15.14 26.28 2.60
N GLY A 104 16.02 26.57 3.55
CA GLY A 104 15.79 27.69 4.50
C GLY A 104 14.54 27.43 5.34
N ASP A 105 13.64 28.41 5.41
CA ASP A 105 12.39 28.36 6.16
C ASP A 105 11.22 27.77 5.36
N SER A 106 11.47 27.32 4.13
CA SER A 106 10.46 26.68 3.28
C SER A 106 10.78 25.23 3.02
N GLY A 107 9.75 24.43 2.78
CA GLY A 107 9.82 23.04 2.34
C GLY A 107 9.39 22.89 0.90
N ARG A 108 10.04 22.00 0.18
CA ARG A 108 9.55 21.49 -1.09
C ARG A 108 8.93 20.13 -0.88
N LEU A 109 7.68 19.95 -1.25
CA LEU A 109 6.93 18.70 -1.16
C LEU A 109 6.69 18.14 -2.57
N ILE A 110 7.23 16.97 -2.85
CA ILE A 110 7.01 16.28 -4.11
C ILE A 110 6.19 15.03 -3.83
N SER A 111 5.09 14.86 -4.59
CA SER A 111 4.22 13.71 -4.48
C SER A 111 4.11 13.01 -5.83
N GLU A 112 4.52 11.73 -5.86
CA GLU A 112 4.34 10.85 -7.00
C GLU A 112 3.10 9.99 -6.73
N ILE A 113 2.07 10.16 -7.55
CA ILE A 113 0.75 9.57 -7.34
C ILE A 113 0.49 8.60 -8.46
N THR A 114 0.07 7.39 -8.12
CA THR A 114 -0.37 6.38 -9.07
C THR A 114 -1.81 5.98 -8.74
N ALA A 115 -2.69 6.10 -9.72
CA ALA A 115 -4.04 5.56 -9.67
C ALA A 115 -4.15 4.26 -10.46
N ASP A 116 -5.03 3.37 -10.03
CA ASP A 116 -5.46 2.19 -10.78
C ASP A 116 -6.90 2.40 -11.24
N GLY A 117 -7.23 1.86 -12.43
CA GLY A 117 -8.47 2.15 -13.12
C GLY A 117 -8.37 3.41 -13.97
N GLY A 118 -9.44 3.76 -14.63
CA GLY A 118 -9.53 4.95 -15.47
C GLY A 118 -10.87 5.63 -15.26
N GLY A 119 -10.96 6.89 -15.67
CA GLY A 119 -12.18 7.68 -15.65
C GLY A 119 -11.94 9.02 -16.34
N GLU A 120 -13.00 9.64 -16.81
CA GLU A 120 -12.97 11.01 -17.29
C GLU A 120 -13.18 11.97 -16.10
N ASN A 121 -12.57 13.15 -16.17
CA ASN A 121 -12.72 14.23 -15.17
C ASN A 121 -12.30 13.84 -13.75
N LEU A 122 -11.23 13.06 -13.62
CA LEU A 122 -10.65 12.76 -12.31
C LEU A 122 -9.74 13.90 -11.87
N SER A 123 -9.80 14.27 -10.60
CA SER A 123 -8.87 15.24 -10.02
C SER A 123 -8.25 14.70 -8.74
N VAL A 124 -7.00 15.07 -8.51
CA VAL A 124 -6.28 14.78 -7.28
C VAL A 124 -6.17 16.05 -6.46
N ARG A 125 -6.65 15.99 -5.23
CA ARG A 125 -6.56 17.07 -4.25
C ARG A 125 -5.59 16.69 -3.16
N GLN A 126 -4.61 17.56 -2.87
CA GLN A 126 -3.69 17.38 -1.75
C GLN A 126 -3.84 18.48 -0.70
N LYS A 127 -3.76 18.05 0.56
CA LYS A 127 -3.83 18.90 1.75
C LYS A 127 -2.72 18.50 2.70
N ILE A 128 -2.26 19.45 3.51
CA ILE A 128 -1.22 19.21 4.53
C ILE A 128 -1.63 19.83 5.85
N LYS A 129 -1.20 19.22 6.95
CA LYS A 129 -1.22 19.80 8.30
C LYS A 129 0.01 19.37 9.07
N ARG A 130 0.37 20.11 10.10
CA ARG A 130 1.31 19.61 11.10
C ARG A 130 0.61 18.58 11.99
N CYS A 131 1.29 17.51 12.35
CA CYS A 131 0.76 16.49 13.26
C CYS A 131 0.37 17.15 14.60
N GLY A 132 -0.83 16.82 15.09
CA GLY A 132 -1.43 17.45 16.29
C GLY A 132 -2.31 18.65 16.01
N GLU A 133 -2.30 19.24 14.81
CA GLU A 133 -3.25 20.29 14.41
C GLU A 133 -4.58 19.72 13.93
N SER A 134 -5.66 20.49 14.12
CA SER A 134 -7.01 20.03 13.79
C SER A 134 -7.42 20.25 12.33
N GLY A 135 -6.72 21.12 11.60
CA GLY A 135 -7.13 21.55 10.26
C GLY A 135 -6.08 21.28 9.19
N TYR A 136 -6.54 20.78 8.02
CA TYR A 136 -5.71 20.69 6.83
C TYR A 136 -5.72 21.99 6.04
N ARG A 137 -4.56 22.41 5.57
CA ARG A 137 -4.40 23.45 4.55
C ARG A 137 -4.38 22.80 3.16
N LEU A 138 -5.13 23.34 2.20
CA LEU A 138 -5.07 22.91 0.82
C LEU A 138 -3.72 23.26 0.22
N LEU A 139 -3.05 22.30 -0.41
CA LEU A 139 -1.87 22.51 -1.25
C LEU A 139 -2.26 22.82 -2.69
N GLY A 140 -3.17 22.01 -3.24
CA GLY A 140 -3.69 22.21 -4.57
C GLY A 140 -4.63 21.08 -5.01
N GLU A 141 -5.20 21.30 -6.18
CA GLU A 141 -6.01 20.34 -6.91
C GLU A 141 -5.57 20.34 -8.36
N CYS A 142 -5.38 19.14 -8.93
CA CYS A 142 -4.87 18.97 -10.28
C CYS A 142 -5.63 17.85 -10.98
N GLU A 143 -5.93 18.04 -12.26
CA GLU A 143 -6.55 17.01 -13.09
C GLU A 143 -5.60 15.82 -13.25
N LEU A 144 -6.13 14.62 -13.12
CA LEU A 144 -5.40 13.37 -13.35
C LEU A 144 -5.64 12.92 -14.78
N THR A 145 -4.68 13.18 -15.65
CA THR A 145 -4.65 12.65 -17.02
C THR A 145 -3.87 11.34 -17.07
N GLY A 146 -4.59 10.22 -17.23
CA GLY A 146 -4.00 8.88 -17.20
C GLY A 146 -3.92 8.30 -15.78
N THR A 147 -2.85 7.57 -15.48
CA THR A 147 -2.72 6.81 -14.21
C THR A 147 -1.61 7.35 -13.29
N LYS A 148 -0.84 8.33 -13.71
CA LYS A 148 0.25 8.90 -12.92
C LYS A 148 0.23 10.41 -12.93
N LEU A 149 0.55 10.99 -11.78
CA LEU A 149 0.63 12.43 -11.58
C LEU A 149 1.79 12.73 -10.63
N VAL A 150 2.58 13.75 -10.94
CA VAL A 150 3.60 14.29 -10.04
C VAL A 150 3.20 15.70 -9.65
N LEU A 151 3.09 15.95 -8.37
CA LEU A 151 2.79 17.27 -7.79
C LEU A 151 4.03 17.78 -7.07
N ASP A 152 4.30 19.07 -7.22
CA ASP A 152 5.47 19.76 -6.64
C ASP A 152 4.99 21.06 -6.00
N TYR A 153 5.09 21.15 -4.69
CA TYR A 153 4.61 22.30 -3.92
C TYR A 153 5.72 22.91 -3.08
N THR A 154 5.72 24.24 -2.99
CA THR A 154 6.45 24.96 -1.95
C THR A 154 5.55 25.13 -0.73
N VAL A 155 6.04 24.75 0.43
CA VAL A 155 5.35 24.83 1.72
C VAL A 155 6.09 25.84 2.59
N GLU A 156 5.49 27.00 2.80
CA GLU A 156 6.10 28.08 3.60
C GLU A 156 6.03 27.80 5.10
N SER A 157 7.00 28.33 5.85
CA SER A 157 7.06 28.30 7.30
C SER A 157 7.10 26.88 7.87
N VAL A 158 7.89 26.01 7.25
CA VAL A 158 8.07 24.63 7.69
C VAL A 158 9.03 24.57 8.86
N LEU A 159 8.61 23.88 9.92
CA LEU A 159 9.48 23.55 11.04
C LEU A 159 10.20 22.22 10.73
N PRO A 160 11.54 22.20 10.76
CA PRO A 160 12.27 20.96 10.53
C PRO A 160 12.07 19.95 11.65
N TRP A 161 12.20 18.68 11.32
CA TRP A 161 12.32 17.63 12.31
C TRP A 161 13.73 17.62 12.89
N ASP A 162 13.84 17.56 14.21
CA ASP A 162 15.08 17.24 14.91
C ASP A 162 14.79 16.32 16.11
N THR A 163 15.83 15.83 16.79
CA THR A 163 15.69 14.89 17.91
C THR A 163 15.11 15.52 19.17
N VAL A 164 15.09 16.83 19.29
CA VAL A 164 14.53 17.59 20.42
C VAL A 164 13.10 18.03 20.09
N HIS A 165 12.87 18.42 18.84
CA HIS A 165 11.58 18.88 18.32
C HIS A 165 11.17 18.01 17.12
N PRO A 166 10.61 16.82 17.34
CA PRO A 166 10.26 15.89 16.28
C PRO A 166 8.97 16.32 15.56
N VAL A 167 9.03 17.40 14.82
CA VAL A 167 7.89 17.93 14.06
C VAL A 167 7.67 17.09 12.82
N CYS A 168 6.45 16.56 12.69
CA CYS A 168 6.00 15.80 11.53
C CYS A 168 4.81 16.47 10.87
N TYR A 169 4.63 16.20 9.60
CA TYR A 169 3.50 16.65 8.80
C TYR A 169 2.72 15.46 8.24
N GLU A 170 1.44 15.65 8.13
CA GLU A 170 0.51 14.69 7.53
C GLU A 170 0.01 15.25 6.20
N VAL A 171 0.19 14.47 5.13
CA VAL A 171 -0.29 14.80 3.79
C VAL A 171 -1.50 13.93 3.49
N CYS A 172 -2.63 14.55 3.15
CA CYS A 172 -3.85 13.88 2.76
C CYS A 172 -4.04 14.03 1.25
N THR A 173 -4.10 12.90 0.54
CA THR A 173 -4.34 12.84 -0.92
C THR A 173 -5.72 12.24 -1.17
N GLN A 174 -6.52 12.88 -2.00
CA GLN A 174 -7.86 12.48 -2.36
C GLN A 174 -8.00 12.45 -3.90
N LEU A 175 -8.67 11.42 -4.41
CA LEU A 175 -9.09 11.26 -5.80
C LEU A 175 -10.60 11.41 -5.86
#